data_0d1e3d92e311a1c93cb5bd515e5b89db
#
_entry.id   0d1e3d92e311a1c93cb5bd515e5b89db
#
_cell.length_a   1.000
_cell.length_b   1.000
_cell.length_c   1.000
_cell.angle_alpha   90.00
_cell.angle_beta   90.00
_cell.angle_gamma   90.00
#
_symmetry.space_group_name_H-M   'P 1'
#
loop_
_entity.id
_entity.type
_entity.pdbx_description
1 polymer ?
#
loop_
_entity_poly.entity_id
_entity_poly.type
_entity_poly.pdbx_seq_one_letter_code
_entity_poly.pdbx_strand_id
1 'polypeptide(L)'
;MRLLSLFAVAVAGLIAVPALAQTPPPDGTPTRVRGTVEKLDDHNLTVKSRDGQSLSITLAPDVDIITLVKKSLADIKPGDFVASTGVKDKDGKIHAIEARIFPKATPDGGRQFAWDLMPDSVMTNATVGTVTKAAQGAVLHVTFTGGESEYSIGPDVPILANAPGDMSLLKPGAAVFVIALKKPDGTVTAARLYAEKDGIKPPM
;
A
#
# COMPACT_ATOMS: atom_id res chain seq x y z
N MET A 1 38.80 -71.05 8.84
CA MET A 1 38.54 -69.66 9.14
C MET A 1 37.59 -69.12 8.06
N ARG A 2 36.30 -68.96 8.37
CA ARG A 2 35.29 -68.49 7.46
C ARG A 2 34.93 -67.08 7.88
N LEU A 3 35.19 -66.07 7.00
CA LEU A 3 34.76 -64.69 7.20
C LEU A 3 33.28 -64.56 6.75
N LEU A 4 32.42 -64.15 7.67
CA LEU A 4 31.08 -63.73 7.38
C LEU A 4 31.09 -62.21 7.04
N SER A 5 30.72 -61.87 5.82
CA SER A 5 30.48 -60.48 5.40
C SER A 5 29.03 -60.12 5.71
N LEU A 6 28.81 -59.14 6.61
CA LEU A 6 27.51 -58.54 6.84
C LEU A 6 27.27 -57.44 5.79
N PHE A 7 26.25 -57.62 4.96
CA PHE A 7 25.70 -56.54 4.10
C PHE A 7 24.68 -55.74 4.91
N ALA A 8 24.99 -54.47 5.15
CA ALA A 8 24.02 -53.52 5.70
C ALA A 8 23.25 -52.87 4.53
N VAL A 9 21.96 -53.15 4.45
CA VAL A 9 21.04 -52.46 3.49
C VAL A 9 20.55 -51.19 4.14
N ALA A 10 20.99 -50.05 3.64
CA ALA A 10 20.46 -48.73 4.02
C ALA A 10 19.19 -48.43 3.19
N VAL A 11 18.05 -48.44 3.86
CA VAL A 11 16.77 -47.98 3.29
C VAL A 11 16.72 -46.45 3.39
N ALA A 12 16.94 -45.78 2.29
CA ALA A 12 16.73 -44.33 2.18
C ALA A 12 15.22 -44.05 1.99
N GLY A 13 14.57 -43.62 3.06
CA GLY A 13 13.18 -43.14 2.99
C GLY A 13 13.10 -41.79 2.28
N LEU A 14 12.47 -41.72 1.09
CA LEU A 14 12.10 -40.46 0.46
C LEU A 14 10.96 -39.83 1.27
N ILE A 15 11.26 -38.71 1.95
CA ILE A 15 10.24 -37.86 2.55
C ILE A 15 9.73 -36.95 1.44
N ALA A 16 8.53 -37.24 0.90
CA ALA A 16 7.82 -36.37 -0.02
C ALA A 16 7.33 -35.11 0.75
N VAL A 17 8.00 -33.98 0.57
CA VAL A 17 7.53 -32.68 1.07
C VAL A 17 6.37 -32.23 0.17
N PRO A 18 5.16 -31.96 0.73
CA PRO A 18 4.08 -31.44 -0.08
C PRO A 18 4.48 -30.07 -0.65
N ALA A 19 4.49 -29.94 -1.96
CA ALA A 19 4.67 -28.65 -2.63
C ALA A 19 3.46 -27.79 -2.30
N LEU A 20 3.66 -26.73 -1.51
CA LEU A 20 2.66 -25.70 -1.32
C LEU A 20 2.40 -25.06 -2.69
N ALA A 21 1.19 -25.24 -3.21
CA ALA A 21 0.74 -24.62 -4.45
C ALA A 21 0.83 -23.09 -4.25
N GLN A 22 1.82 -22.46 -4.88
CA GLN A 22 1.92 -21.01 -4.95
C GLN A 22 0.77 -20.51 -5.83
N THR A 23 -0.06 -19.64 -5.27
CA THR A 23 -1.06 -18.93 -6.08
C THR A 23 -0.33 -18.19 -7.20
N PRO A 24 -0.66 -18.43 -8.48
CA PRO A 24 0.00 -17.71 -9.56
C PRO A 24 -0.15 -16.21 -9.37
N PRO A 25 0.88 -15.41 -9.69
CA PRO A 25 0.77 -13.96 -9.60
C PRO A 25 -0.41 -13.48 -10.45
N PRO A 26 -1.13 -12.42 -10.02
CA PRO A 26 -2.27 -11.90 -10.77
C PRO A 26 -1.83 -11.52 -12.18
N ASP A 27 -2.57 -11.99 -13.19
CA ASP A 27 -2.31 -11.68 -14.59
C ASP A 27 -2.59 -10.19 -14.84
N GLY A 28 -1.54 -9.40 -15.03
CA GLY A 28 -1.63 -7.97 -15.32
C GLY A 28 -0.52 -7.13 -14.73
N THR A 29 -0.40 -5.91 -15.25
CA THR A 29 0.55 -4.90 -14.77
C THR A 29 -0.12 -4.04 -13.69
N PRO A 30 0.46 -3.93 -12.48
CA PRO A 30 -0.03 -3.02 -11.46
C PRO A 30 -0.07 -1.57 -11.97
N THR A 31 -1.22 -0.94 -11.87
CA THR A 31 -1.47 0.42 -12.36
C THR A 31 -2.16 1.25 -11.28
N ARG A 32 -1.76 2.49 -11.13
CA ARG A 32 -2.38 3.44 -10.20
C ARG A 32 -3.17 4.47 -10.97
N VAL A 33 -4.47 4.56 -10.70
CA VAL A 33 -5.35 5.53 -11.33
C VAL A 33 -5.81 6.54 -10.28
N ARG A 34 -5.51 7.81 -10.51
CA ARG A 34 -5.97 8.94 -9.70
C ARG A 34 -6.86 9.80 -10.55
N GLY A 35 -8.01 10.18 -10.02
CA GLY A 35 -8.95 10.96 -10.79
C GLY A 35 -10.27 11.19 -10.05
N THR A 36 -11.27 11.57 -10.81
CA THR A 36 -12.64 11.78 -10.33
C THR A 36 -13.59 10.79 -10.98
N VAL A 37 -14.54 10.30 -10.22
CA VAL A 37 -15.61 9.44 -10.73
C VAL A 37 -16.42 10.23 -11.77
N GLU A 38 -16.58 9.69 -12.96
CA GLU A 38 -17.54 10.17 -13.95
C GLU A 38 -18.88 9.46 -13.80
N LYS A 39 -18.84 8.13 -13.66
CA LYS A 39 -20.03 7.30 -13.38
C LYS A 39 -19.64 5.97 -12.76
N LEU A 40 -20.59 5.37 -12.09
CA LEU A 40 -20.57 3.97 -11.67
C LEU A 40 -21.81 3.28 -12.25
N ASP A 41 -21.62 2.17 -12.94
CA ASP A 41 -22.67 1.36 -13.52
C ASP A 41 -22.43 -0.09 -13.09
N ASP A 42 -23.21 -0.54 -12.11
CA ASP A 42 -22.99 -1.78 -11.38
C ASP A 42 -21.54 -1.85 -10.83
N HIS A 43 -20.70 -2.71 -11.37
CA HIS A 43 -19.28 -2.84 -11.03
C HIS A 43 -18.33 -2.14 -12.02
N ASN A 44 -18.86 -1.38 -12.99
CA ASN A 44 -18.04 -0.66 -13.97
C ASN A 44 -17.88 0.80 -13.56
N LEU A 45 -16.71 1.13 -13.02
CA LEU A 45 -16.35 2.48 -12.60
C LEU A 45 -15.64 3.21 -13.75
N THR A 46 -16.20 4.35 -14.18
CA THR A 46 -15.51 5.27 -15.12
C THR A 46 -14.87 6.40 -14.33
N VAL A 47 -13.57 6.58 -14.49
CA VAL A 47 -12.77 7.60 -13.81
C VAL A 47 -12.13 8.52 -14.85
N LYS A 48 -12.32 9.82 -14.69
CA LYS A 48 -11.52 10.83 -15.38
C LYS A 48 -10.19 10.99 -14.66
N SER A 49 -9.12 10.52 -15.28
CA SER A 49 -7.78 10.56 -14.73
C SER A 49 -7.21 12.00 -14.68
N ARG A 50 -6.10 12.20 -13.96
CA ARG A 50 -5.42 13.52 -13.86
C ARG A 50 -4.98 14.08 -15.20
N ASP A 51 -4.66 13.21 -16.17
CA ASP A 51 -4.30 13.56 -17.56
C ASP A 51 -5.52 13.77 -18.46
N GLY A 52 -6.73 13.78 -17.89
CA GLY A 52 -7.97 14.07 -18.60
C GLY A 52 -8.57 12.92 -19.39
N GLN A 53 -8.00 11.71 -19.30
CA GLN A 53 -8.52 10.52 -19.98
C GLN A 53 -9.62 9.85 -19.17
N SER A 54 -10.67 9.38 -19.83
CA SER A 54 -11.70 8.55 -19.20
C SER A 54 -11.28 7.08 -19.27
N LEU A 55 -11.17 6.45 -18.11
CA LEU A 55 -10.77 5.05 -17.95
C LEU A 55 -11.93 4.24 -17.38
N SER A 56 -12.27 3.12 -18.03
CA SER A 56 -13.23 2.15 -17.48
C SER A 56 -12.48 1.11 -16.66
N ILE A 57 -12.93 0.88 -15.43
CA ILE A 57 -12.33 -0.03 -14.45
C ILE A 57 -13.41 -0.97 -13.95
N THR A 58 -13.23 -2.27 -14.14
CA THR A 58 -14.13 -3.28 -13.59
C THR A 58 -13.73 -3.54 -12.13
N LEU A 59 -14.63 -3.26 -11.21
CA LEU A 59 -14.44 -3.53 -9.79
C LEU A 59 -14.74 -4.99 -9.47
N ALA A 60 -13.95 -5.60 -8.59
CA ALA A 60 -14.23 -6.92 -8.06
C ALA A 60 -15.56 -6.91 -7.27
N PRO A 61 -16.31 -8.03 -7.22
CA PRO A 61 -17.56 -8.09 -6.46
C PRO A 61 -17.40 -7.77 -4.96
N ASP A 62 -16.23 -8.06 -4.41
CA ASP A 62 -15.81 -7.83 -3.03
C ASP A 62 -14.78 -6.69 -2.91
N VAL A 63 -14.86 -5.69 -3.78
CA VAL A 63 -13.92 -4.56 -3.81
C VAL A 63 -13.80 -3.89 -2.45
N ASP A 64 -12.57 -3.75 -1.96
CA ASP A 64 -12.23 -3.06 -0.73
C ASP A 64 -12.21 -1.54 -0.96
N ILE A 65 -13.24 -0.85 -0.49
CA ILE A 65 -13.36 0.62 -0.59
C ILE A 65 -12.92 1.22 0.74
N ILE A 66 -11.88 2.04 0.67
CA ILE A 66 -11.26 2.67 1.82
C ILE A 66 -11.51 4.17 1.77
N THR A 67 -11.82 4.74 2.91
CA THR A 67 -11.87 6.19 3.13
C THR A 67 -10.76 6.61 4.08
N LEU A 68 -10.57 7.92 4.19
CA LEU A 68 -9.58 8.49 5.10
C LEU A 68 -10.28 9.32 6.16
N VAL A 69 -9.80 9.23 7.39
CA VAL A 69 -10.24 10.04 8.52
C VAL A 69 -9.07 10.81 9.09
N LYS A 70 -9.30 12.07 9.51
CA LYS A 70 -8.27 12.93 10.10
C LYS A 70 -7.81 12.35 11.44
N LYS A 71 -6.50 12.40 11.62
CA LYS A 71 -5.77 12.10 12.84
C LYS A 71 -4.83 13.25 13.17
N SER A 72 -4.14 13.13 14.28
CA SER A 72 -3.12 14.08 14.75
C SER A 72 -1.78 13.38 14.93
N LEU A 73 -0.72 14.15 15.04
CA LEU A 73 0.61 13.62 15.35
C LEU A 73 0.63 12.86 16.69
N ALA A 74 -0.20 13.25 17.64
CA ALA A 74 -0.33 12.58 18.94
C ALA A 74 -0.95 11.18 18.86
N ASP A 75 -1.60 10.85 17.73
CA ASP A 75 -2.15 9.53 17.47
C ASP A 75 -1.10 8.53 16.94
N ILE A 76 0.06 9.00 16.48
CA ILE A 76 1.16 8.14 16.05
C ILE A 76 1.99 7.72 17.26
N LYS A 77 2.15 6.42 17.47
CA LYS A 77 2.87 5.84 18.61
C LYS A 77 3.91 4.81 18.15
N PRO A 78 4.96 4.59 18.95
CA PRO A 78 5.84 3.44 18.73
C PRO A 78 5.04 2.14 18.61
N GLY A 79 5.37 1.32 17.62
CA GLY A 79 4.68 0.08 17.29
C GLY A 79 3.57 0.24 16.24
N ASP A 80 3.10 1.44 15.96
CA ASP A 80 2.13 1.66 14.88
C ASP A 80 2.75 1.36 13.52
N PHE A 81 1.93 0.88 12.59
CA PHE A 81 2.32 0.75 11.19
C PHE A 81 1.81 1.96 10.41
N VAL A 82 2.72 2.64 9.73
CA VAL A 82 2.41 3.87 9.00
C VAL A 82 2.83 3.76 7.54
N ALA A 83 2.09 4.41 6.67
CA ALA A 83 2.52 4.77 5.33
C ALA A 83 2.78 6.27 5.30
N SER A 84 3.97 6.68 4.89
CA SER A 84 4.30 8.08 4.65
C SER A 84 4.68 8.30 3.20
N THR A 85 4.07 9.31 2.57
CA THR A 85 4.59 9.88 1.34
C THR A 85 5.46 11.06 1.71
N GLY A 86 6.69 11.07 1.23
CA GLY A 86 7.63 12.15 1.49
C GLY A 86 8.47 12.50 0.27
N VAL A 87 9.11 13.65 0.30
CA VAL A 87 10.05 14.11 -0.73
C VAL A 87 11.44 14.19 -0.10
N LYS A 88 12.45 13.73 -0.83
CA LYS A 88 13.86 13.86 -0.43
C LYS A 88 14.34 15.25 -0.75
N ASP A 89 14.98 15.88 0.23
CA ASP A 89 15.73 17.11 0.00
C ASP A 89 17.12 16.82 -0.58
N LYS A 90 17.88 17.89 -0.85
CA LYS A 90 19.26 17.81 -1.39
C LYS A 90 20.25 17.05 -0.49
N ASP A 91 19.95 16.98 0.80
CA ASP A 91 20.75 16.28 1.81
C ASP A 91 20.29 14.83 2.02
N GLY A 92 19.28 14.39 1.25
CA GLY A 92 18.70 13.06 1.29
C GLY A 92 17.70 12.85 2.43
N LYS A 93 17.38 13.88 3.21
CA LYS A 93 16.38 13.82 4.28
C LYS A 93 14.98 13.78 3.67
N ILE A 94 14.12 12.99 4.28
CA ILE A 94 12.73 12.84 3.82
C ILE A 94 11.84 13.77 4.63
N HIS A 95 11.09 14.59 3.91
CA HIS A 95 10.04 15.45 4.46
C HIS A 95 8.70 14.89 4.07
N ALA A 96 7.91 14.47 5.06
CA ALA A 96 6.59 13.92 4.82
C ALA A 96 5.65 14.99 4.25
N ILE A 97 4.86 14.62 3.26
CA ILE A 97 3.76 15.42 2.72
C ILE A 97 2.41 14.83 3.13
N GLU A 98 2.39 13.59 3.58
CA GLU A 98 1.26 12.89 4.16
C GLU A 98 1.76 11.73 5.02
N ALA A 99 1.07 11.43 6.12
CA ALA A 99 1.27 10.21 6.89
C ALA A 99 -0.08 9.54 7.15
N ARG A 100 -0.13 8.21 7.02
CA ARG A 100 -1.32 7.39 7.30
C ARG A 100 -1.01 6.31 8.32
N ILE A 101 -1.88 6.21 9.32
CA ILE A 101 -1.84 5.15 10.32
C ILE A 101 -2.69 3.99 9.80
N PHE A 102 -2.13 2.81 9.76
CA PHE A 102 -2.82 1.59 9.37
C PHE A 102 -3.30 0.83 10.62
N PRO A 103 -4.47 0.16 10.54
CA PRO A 103 -4.98 -0.60 11.66
C PRO A 103 -4.12 -1.84 12.00
N LYS A 104 -3.35 -2.31 11.03
CA LYS A 104 -2.43 -3.45 11.16
C LYS A 104 -1.22 -3.27 10.24
N ALA A 105 -0.09 -3.82 10.66
CA ALA A 105 1.08 -3.96 9.80
C ALA A 105 0.77 -4.85 8.58
N THR A 106 1.45 -4.57 7.47
CA THR A 106 1.41 -5.45 6.29
C THR A 106 2.20 -6.72 6.56
N PRO A 107 1.79 -7.88 6.01
CA PRO A 107 2.47 -9.16 6.25
C PRO A 107 3.95 -9.18 5.83
N ASP A 108 4.33 -8.34 4.87
CA ASP A 108 5.70 -8.20 4.36
C ASP A 108 6.59 -7.30 5.24
N GLY A 109 6.05 -6.73 6.33
CA GLY A 109 6.78 -5.83 7.24
C GLY A 109 7.07 -4.46 6.66
N GLY A 110 6.49 -4.15 5.50
CA GLY A 110 6.65 -2.87 4.83
C GLY A 110 7.93 -2.73 4.02
N ARG A 111 8.06 -1.58 3.34
CA ARG A 111 9.20 -1.23 2.47
C ARG A 111 9.21 0.25 2.13
N GLN A 112 10.34 0.71 1.59
CA GLN A 112 10.47 2.04 0.98
C GLN A 112 10.73 1.92 -0.53
N PHE A 113 10.06 2.74 -1.34
CA PHE A 113 10.17 2.72 -2.81
C PHE A 113 9.79 4.06 -3.43
N ALA A 114 10.26 4.28 -4.67
CA ALA A 114 9.88 5.46 -5.43
C ALA A 114 8.35 5.54 -5.61
N TRP A 115 7.82 6.74 -5.44
CA TRP A 115 6.39 6.98 -5.52
C TRP A 115 6.07 7.93 -6.69
N ASP A 116 4.89 7.77 -7.26
CA ASP A 116 4.46 8.49 -8.47
C ASP A 116 3.55 9.70 -8.19
N LEU A 117 3.51 10.18 -6.93
CA LEU A 117 2.67 11.30 -6.57
C LEU A 117 3.23 12.62 -7.13
N MET A 118 4.54 12.81 -7.01
CA MET A 118 5.30 13.95 -7.55
C MET A 118 6.77 13.55 -7.76
N PRO A 119 7.58 14.36 -8.48
CA PRO A 119 9.01 14.12 -8.62
C PRO A 119 9.70 13.91 -7.27
N ASP A 120 10.68 13.02 -7.23
CA ASP A 120 11.51 12.67 -6.05
C ASP A 120 10.71 12.18 -4.82
N SER A 121 9.43 11.85 -5.02
CA SER A 121 8.63 11.32 -3.91
C SER A 121 8.92 9.84 -3.65
N VAL A 122 8.89 9.50 -2.37
CA VAL A 122 9.04 8.13 -1.86
C VAL A 122 7.84 7.76 -1.01
N MET A 123 7.43 6.50 -1.12
CA MET A 123 6.49 5.87 -0.20
C MET A 123 7.27 5.02 0.78
N THR A 124 7.02 5.22 2.07
CA THR A 124 7.57 4.40 3.15
C THR A 124 6.43 3.75 3.91
N ASN A 125 6.31 2.43 3.80
CA ASN A 125 5.42 1.62 4.63
C ASN A 125 6.28 0.96 5.70
N ALA A 126 6.06 1.26 6.98
CA ALA A 126 7.00 0.90 8.03
C ALA A 126 6.36 0.88 9.41
N THR A 127 7.01 0.20 10.34
CA THR A 127 6.67 0.25 11.77
C THR A 127 7.39 1.42 12.43
N VAL A 128 6.67 2.20 13.21
CA VAL A 128 7.22 3.33 14.00
C VAL A 128 8.04 2.77 15.14
N GLY A 129 9.34 3.06 15.13
CA GLY A 129 10.25 2.79 16.26
C GLY A 129 10.15 3.88 17.32
N THR A 130 10.45 5.13 16.93
CA THR A 130 10.39 6.28 17.83
C THR A 130 9.71 7.47 17.16
N VAL A 131 9.13 8.34 18.03
CA VAL A 131 8.58 9.64 17.66
C VAL A 131 9.30 10.69 18.50
N THR A 132 10.14 11.48 17.86
CA THR A 132 10.89 12.55 18.52
C THR A 132 10.26 13.90 18.20
N LYS A 133 9.88 14.66 19.22
CA LYS A 133 9.36 16.02 19.03
C LYS A 133 10.47 16.93 18.48
N ALA A 134 10.12 17.71 17.47
CA ALA A 134 10.96 18.76 16.90
C ALA A 134 10.36 20.13 17.19
N ALA A 135 11.10 21.20 16.94
CA ALA A 135 10.63 22.58 17.13
C ALA A 135 9.34 22.86 16.35
N GLN A 136 9.20 22.23 15.17
CA GLN A 136 7.98 22.27 14.38
C GLN A 136 7.64 20.85 13.93
N GLY A 137 6.68 20.20 14.64
CA GLY A 137 6.22 18.86 14.30
C GLY A 137 6.99 17.75 15.00
N ALA A 138 7.40 16.72 14.26
CA ALA A 138 8.16 15.56 14.78
C ALA A 138 9.08 14.95 13.75
N VAL A 139 10.00 14.14 14.23
CA VAL A 139 10.81 13.22 13.43
C VAL A 139 10.38 11.80 13.81
N LEU A 140 10.03 11.00 12.81
CA LEU A 140 9.73 9.60 12.97
C LEU A 140 10.91 8.76 12.50
N HIS A 141 11.37 7.89 13.40
CA HIS A 141 12.29 6.80 13.04
C HIS A 141 11.48 5.54 12.83
N VAL A 142 11.59 4.92 11.66
CA VAL A 142 10.76 3.79 11.24
C VAL A 142 11.60 2.64 10.69
N THR A 143 11.12 1.43 10.89
CA THR A 143 11.76 0.19 10.41
C THR A 143 10.84 -0.57 9.47
N PHE A 144 11.43 -1.16 8.44
CA PHE A 144 10.74 -2.00 7.45
C PHE A 144 11.64 -3.15 7.01
N THR A 145 11.09 -4.12 6.29
CA THR A 145 11.89 -5.24 5.78
C THR A 145 13.02 -4.74 4.88
N GLY A 146 14.24 -5.00 5.31
CA GLY A 146 15.46 -4.63 4.57
C GLY A 146 16.04 -3.26 4.92
N GLY A 147 15.48 -2.52 5.91
CA GLY A 147 16.04 -1.25 6.30
C GLY A 147 15.27 -0.43 7.33
N GLU A 148 15.75 0.77 7.49
CA GLU A 148 15.15 1.79 8.34
C GLU A 148 15.17 3.13 7.63
N SER A 149 14.39 4.08 8.09
CA SER A 149 14.35 5.43 7.56
C SER A 149 13.94 6.42 8.66
N GLU A 150 14.31 7.66 8.44
CA GLU A 150 13.88 8.78 9.26
C GLU A 150 13.22 9.83 8.38
N TYR A 151 12.10 10.35 8.82
CA TYR A 151 11.46 11.46 8.12
C TYR A 151 10.81 12.47 9.08
N SER A 152 10.85 13.73 8.65
CA SER A 152 10.21 14.82 9.38
C SER A 152 8.75 14.97 8.99
N ILE A 153 7.91 15.21 9.97
CA ILE A 153 6.50 15.60 9.82
C ILE A 153 6.34 17.02 10.32
N GLY A 154 6.05 17.93 9.42
CA GLY A 154 5.75 19.33 9.77
C GLY A 154 4.35 19.49 10.38
N PRO A 155 4.06 20.67 10.96
CA PRO A 155 2.78 20.92 11.66
C PRO A 155 1.57 20.84 10.72
N ASP A 156 1.74 21.17 9.44
CA ASP A 156 0.67 21.21 8.44
C ASP A 156 0.52 19.91 7.63
N VAL A 157 1.36 18.91 7.90
CA VAL A 157 1.30 17.62 7.23
C VAL A 157 0.04 16.88 7.67
N PRO A 158 -0.85 16.50 6.72
CA PRO A 158 -2.05 15.74 7.05
C PRO A 158 -1.68 14.36 7.60
N ILE A 159 -2.23 14.06 8.75
CA ILE A 159 -2.14 12.74 9.38
C ILE A 159 -3.52 12.13 9.29
N LEU A 160 -3.59 10.95 8.69
CA LEU A 160 -4.82 10.28 8.33
C LEU A 160 -4.82 8.84 8.87
N ALA A 161 -5.98 8.21 8.91
CA ALA A 161 -6.09 6.78 9.11
C ALA A 161 -7.09 6.20 8.12
N ASN A 162 -6.92 4.94 7.75
CA ASN A 162 -7.86 4.22 6.91
C ASN A 162 -9.13 3.91 7.70
N ALA A 163 -10.28 4.08 7.04
CA ALA A 163 -11.58 3.70 7.54
C ALA A 163 -12.38 2.98 6.43
N PRO A 164 -13.35 2.12 6.77
CA PRO A 164 -14.19 1.47 5.78
C PRO A 164 -15.02 2.48 4.99
N GLY A 165 -15.17 2.20 3.70
CA GLY A 165 -16.09 2.87 2.79
C GLY A 165 -17.03 1.88 2.12
N ASP A 166 -17.88 2.39 1.23
CA ASP A 166 -18.80 1.59 0.45
C ASP A 166 -19.06 2.20 -0.93
N MET A 167 -19.76 1.47 -1.79
CA MET A 167 -20.04 1.85 -3.17
C MET A 167 -20.80 3.19 -3.29
N SER A 168 -21.57 3.59 -2.28
CA SER A 168 -22.32 4.86 -2.30
C SER A 168 -21.45 6.10 -2.35
N LEU A 169 -20.16 5.96 -2.04
CA LEU A 169 -19.15 7.04 -2.14
C LEU A 169 -18.68 7.30 -3.57
N LEU A 170 -18.87 6.33 -4.47
CA LEU A 170 -18.43 6.41 -5.88
C LEU A 170 -19.40 7.21 -6.74
N LYS A 171 -19.71 8.44 -6.32
CA LYS A 171 -20.61 9.37 -7.01
C LYS A 171 -19.86 10.23 -8.01
N PRO A 172 -20.48 10.67 -9.10
CA PRO A 172 -19.88 11.63 -10.02
C PRO A 172 -19.26 12.82 -9.29
N GLY A 173 -18.02 13.15 -9.61
CA GLY A 173 -17.24 14.22 -9.00
C GLY A 173 -16.43 13.80 -7.76
N ALA A 174 -16.66 12.63 -7.16
CA ALA A 174 -15.86 12.15 -6.02
C ALA A 174 -14.42 11.82 -6.46
N ALA A 175 -13.44 12.26 -5.69
CA ALA A 175 -12.05 11.91 -5.93
C ALA A 175 -11.78 10.46 -5.53
N VAL A 176 -11.01 9.74 -6.38
CA VAL A 176 -10.64 8.34 -6.14
C VAL A 176 -9.18 8.09 -6.46
N PHE A 177 -8.58 7.18 -5.67
CA PHE A 177 -7.29 6.57 -5.97
C PHE A 177 -7.48 5.06 -6.09
N VAL A 178 -7.32 4.51 -7.28
CA VAL A 178 -7.58 3.11 -7.59
C VAL A 178 -6.27 2.35 -7.77
N ILE A 179 -6.13 1.25 -7.03
CA ILE A 179 -5.04 0.28 -7.19
C ILE A 179 -5.56 -0.79 -8.15
N ALA A 180 -5.17 -0.69 -9.41
CA ALA A 180 -5.69 -1.47 -10.52
C ALA A 180 -4.64 -2.43 -11.10
N LEU A 181 -5.14 -3.41 -11.85
CA LEU A 181 -4.35 -4.31 -12.70
C LEU A 181 -4.78 -4.08 -14.15
N LYS A 182 -3.85 -3.74 -15.02
CA LYS A 182 -4.07 -3.65 -16.46
C LYS A 182 -3.64 -4.95 -17.11
N LYS A 183 -4.58 -5.65 -17.69
CA LYS A 183 -4.33 -6.92 -18.40
C LYS A 183 -3.75 -6.69 -19.80
N PRO A 184 -3.13 -7.72 -20.40
CA PRO A 184 -2.58 -7.62 -21.77
C PRO A 184 -3.62 -7.27 -22.84
N ASP A 185 -4.89 -7.64 -22.64
CA ASP A 185 -6.02 -7.31 -23.52
C ASP A 185 -6.51 -5.85 -23.36
N GLY A 186 -5.88 -5.07 -22.47
CA GLY A 186 -6.25 -3.69 -22.17
C GLY A 186 -7.31 -3.53 -21.08
N THR A 187 -7.92 -4.61 -20.60
CA THR A 187 -8.90 -4.56 -19.49
C THR A 187 -8.23 -4.09 -18.22
N VAL A 188 -8.91 -3.18 -17.51
CA VAL A 188 -8.44 -2.68 -16.20
C VAL A 188 -9.40 -3.17 -15.11
N THR A 189 -8.86 -3.85 -14.12
CA THR A 189 -9.64 -4.38 -12.99
C THR A 189 -9.11 -3.86 -11.67
N ALA A 190 -9.95 -3.74 -10.64
CA ALA A 190 -9.53 -3.34 -9.31
C ALA A 190 -10.28 -4.10 -8.21
N ALA A 191 -9.52 -4.53 -7.19
CA ALA A 191 -10.04 -5.14 -5.97
C ALA A 191 -9.93 -4.19 -4.76
N ARG A 192 -9.30 -3.02 -4.95
CA ARG A 192 -9.13 -2.02 -3.88
C ARG A 192 -9.08 -0.62 -4.46
N LEU A 193 -9.75 0.30 -3.79
CA LEU A 193 -9.64 1.73 -4.08
C LEU A 193 -9.85 2.58 -2.81
N TYR A 194 -9.39 3.82 -2.89
CA TYR A 194 -9.67 4.86 -1.90
C TYR A 194 -10.67 5.84 -2.50
N ALA A 195 -11.69 6.22 -1.74
CA ALA A 195 -12.71 7.18 -2.15
C ALA A 195 -12.74 8.39 -1.22
N GLU A 196 -13.03 9.54 -1.79
CA GLU A 196 -13.29 10.77 -1.04
C GLU A 196 -14.51 10.59 -0.10
N LYS A 197 -14.35 11.06 1.13
CA LYS A 197 -15.44 11.14 2.11
C LYS A 197 -15.27 12.39 2.96
N ASP A 198 -16.37 13.10 3.21
CA ASP A 198 -16.42 14.30 4.07
C ASP A 198 -15.34 15.36 3.71
N GLY A 199 -15.07 15.53 2.41
CA GLY A 199 -14.09 16.46 1.88
C GLY A 199 -12.63 16.01 2.03
N ILE A 200 -12.36 14.83 2.59
CA ILE A 200 -11.03 14.25 2.66
C ILE A 200 -10.80 13.41 1.41
N LYS A 201 -9.93 13.93 0.54
CA LYS A 201 -9.56 13.27 -0.71
C LYS A 201 -8.43 12.27 -0.48
N PRO A 202 -8.45 11.12 -1.19
CA PRO A 202 -7.26 10.28 -1.26
C PRO A 202 -6.10 11.04 -1.92
N PRO A 203 -4.85 10.65 -1.72
CA PRO A 203 -3.68 11.32 -2.34
C PRO A 203 -3.80 11.31 -3.85
N MET A 204 -3.85 12.49 -4.42
CA MET A 204 -4.12 12.72 -5.84
C MET A 204 -2.83 12.96 -6.63
#